data_6aa20277a621452dc0de1806f3bfbaca
#
_entry.id   6aa20277a621452dc0de1806f3bfbaca
#
_cell.length_a   1.000
_cell.length_b   1.000
_cell.length_c   1.000
_cell.angle_alpha   90.00
_cell.angle_beta   90.00
_cell.angle_gamma   90.00
#
_symmetry.space_group_name_H-M   'P 1'
#
loop_
_entity.id
_entity.type
_entity.pdbx_description
1 polymer ?
#
loop_
_entity_poly.entity_id
_entity_poly.type
_entity_poly.pdbx_seq_one_letter_code
_entity_poly.pdbx_strand_id
1 'polypeptide(L)'
;VTRALREVGYLARRAWQLEVGVWASLWRFIFRRPRVPAGATAIAYHGPVFTILIVFIVLSAVEIPIIDLIVYPWPWVRIPFLALGIWGLTWMLGFLFGFLTRPHSVGPDGLRIRQGADLEVVVPWAAVEAIRMRTETAEARSPKLTEGRTPGAATLHVRVANETNLLIELDEPMTVRMPRGEVRVDTIRCRADDPRAFLDASRPHLVPA
;
A
#
# COMPACT_ATOMS: atom_id res chain seq x y z
N VAL A 1 18.18 -21.76 17.99
CA VAL A 1 18.47 -22.07 16.55
C VAL A 1 17.16 -22.12 15.77
N THR A 2 16.12 -22.80 16.22
CA THR A 2 14.83 -22.96 15.50
C THR A 2 14.03 -21.66 15.32
N ARG A 3 14.12 -20.69 16.26
CA ARG A 3 13.43 -19.40 16.16
C ARG A 3 14.10 -18.49 15.10
N ALA A 4 15.43 -18.43 15.11
CA ALA A 4 16.20 -17.67 14.12
C ALA A 4 16.00 -18.21 12.70
N LEU A 5 15.97 -19.53 12.52
CA LEU A 5 15.71 -20.16 11.22
C LEU A 5 14.29 -19.86 10.71
N ARG A 6 13.28 -19.81 11.58
CA ARG A 6 11.91 -19.41 11.21
C ARG A 6 11.83 -17.94 10.81
N GLU A 7 12.53 -17.05 11.50
CA GLU A 7 12.58 -15.63 11.15
C GLU A 7 13.29 -15.40 9.81
N VAL A 8 14.42 -16.08 9.58
CA VAL A 8 15.12 -16.02 8.29
C VAL A 8 14.24 -16.55 7.16
N GLY A 9 13.56 -17.68 7.36
CA GLY A 9 12.62 -18.22 6.38
C GLY A 9 11.44 -17.29 6.09
N TYR A 10 10.91 -16.63 7.12
CA TYR A 10 9.85 -15.63 6.97
C TYR A 10 10.34 -14.41 6.18
N LEU A 11 11.52 -13.88 6.50
CA LEU A 11 12.12 -12.73 5.81
C LEU A 11 12.44 -13.06 4.34
N ALA A 12 13.01 -14.24 4.08
CA ALA A 12 13.29 -14.69 2.72
C ALA A 12 12.02 -14.84 1.88
N ARG A 13 10.97 -15.45 2.44
CA ARG A 13 9.68 -15.56 1.77
C ARG A 13 9.05 -14.20 1.50
N ARG A 14 9.16 -13.28 2.46
CA ARG A 14 8.63 -11.92 2.31
C ARG A 14 9.41 -11.13 1.26
N ALA A 15 10.74 -11.23 1.23
CA ALA A 15 11.57 -10.62 0.20
C ALA A 15 11.20 -11.15 -1.19
N TRP A 16 11.01 -12.45 -1.33
CA TRP A 16 10.56 -13.06 -2.57
C TRP A 16 9.17 -12.57 -3.01
N GLN A 17 8.23 -12.45 -2.07
CA GLN A 17 6.88 -11.93 -2.35
C GLN A 17 6.92 -10.46 -2.79
N LEU A 18 7.80 -9.65 -2.22
CA LEU A 18 8.00 -8.26 -2.62
C LEU A 18 8.60 -8.19 -4.03
N GLU A 19 9.62 -9.00 -4.32
CA GLU A 19 10.22 -9.08 -5.65
C GLU A 19 9.19 -9.45 -6.72
N VAL A 20 8.45 -10.54 -6.51
CA VAL A 20 7.35 -10.93 -7.41
C VAL A 20 6.28 -9.85 -7.50
N GLY A 21 6.00 -9.15 -6.40
CA GLY A 21 5.06 -8.02 -6.35
C GLY A 21 5.47 -6.85 -7.22
N VAL A 22 6.77 -6.51 -7.22
CA VAL A 22 7.39 -5.45 -8.06
C VAL A 22 7.21 -5.79 -9.54
N TRP A 23 7.64 -6.97 -9.96
CA TRP A 23 7.53 -7.42 -11.35
C TRP A 23 6.07 -7.54 -11.83
N ALA A 24 5.20 -8.06 -10.97
CA ALA A 24 3.78 -8.14 -11.27
C ALA A 24 3.10 -6.75 -11.39
N SER A 25 3.57 -5.76 -10.63
CA SER A 25 3.06 -4.38 -10.71
C SER A 25 3.51 -3.70 -11.99
N LEU A 26 4.78 -3.90 -12.37
CA LEU A 26 5.34 -3.43 -13.63
C LEU A 26 4.57 -3.99 -14.84
N TRP A 27 4.33 -5.31 -14.84
CA TRP A 27 3.55 -5.97 -15.87
C TRP A 27 2.12 -5.41 -15.99
N ARG A 28 1.42 -5.26 -14.85
CA ARG A 28 0.06 -4.71 -14.83
C ARG A 28 -0.02 -3.28 -15.30
N PHE A 29 0.96 -2.47 -14.98
CA PHE A 29 1.02 -1.10 -15.45
C PHE A 29 1.20 -1.02 -16.97
N ILE A 30 2.15 -1.80 -17.52
CA ILE A 30 2.41 -1.87 -18.97
C ILE A 30 1.14 -2.31 -19.72
N PHE A 31 0.42 -3.31 -19.20
CA PHE A 31 -0.80 -3.83 -19.82
C PHE A 31 -2.09 -3.12 -19.38
N ARG A 32 -1.99 -1.98 -18.66
CA ARG A 32 -3.13 -1.17 -18.19
C ARG A 32 -4.22 -1.99 -17.49
N ARG A 33 -3.85 -2.92 -16.63
CA ARG A 33 -4.77 -3.78 -15.86
C ARG A 33 -4.78 -3.41 -14.36
N PRO A 34 -5.40 -2.27 -13.97
CA PRO A 34 -5.56 -1.93 -12.55
C PRO A 34 -6.45 -2.96 -11.86
N ARG A 35 -6.23 -3.19 -10.58
CA ARG A 35 -7.08 -4.06 -9.76
C ARG A 35 -8.28 -3.28 -9.21
N VAL A 36 -9.17 -2.88 -10.08
CA VAL A 36 -10.43 -2.23 -9.70
C VAL A 36 -11.56 -3.17 -10.10
N PRO A 37 -12.46 -3.56 -9.20
CA PRO A 37 -13.64 -4.35 -9.53
C PRO A 37 -14.54 -3.61 -10.52
N ALA A 38 -15.31 -4.36 -11.31
CA ALA A 38 -16.29 -3.78 -12.22
C ALA A 38 -17.32 -2.94 -11.43
N GLY A 39 -17.62 -1.75 -11.91
CA GLY A 39 -18.56 -0.83 -11.25
C GLY A 39 -18.02 -0.14 -9.99
N ALA A 40 -16.76 -0.34 -9.61
CA ALA A 40 -16.17 0.35 -8.47
C ALA A 40 -15.42 1.62 -8.89
N THR A 41 -15.52 2.65 -8.05
CA THR A 41 -14.75 3.88 -8.17
C THR A 41 -13.37 3.69 -7.55
N ALA A 42 -12.33 3.99 -8.32
CA ALA A 42 -10.94 3.95 -7.85
C ALA A 42 -10.56 5.26 -7.14
N ILE A 43 -10.03 5.16 -5.94
CA ILE A 43 -9.59 6.33 -5.14
C ILE A 43 -8.09 6.19 -4.87
N ALA A 44 -7.31 7.13 -5.36
CA ALA A 44 -5.87 7.19 -5.16
C ALA A 44 -5.53 7.54 -3.69
N TYR A 45 -4.35 7.10 -3.23
CA TYR A 45 -3.86 7.35 -1.86
C TYR A 45 -2.35 7.62 -1.80
N HIS A 46 -1.71 7.76 -2.94
CA HIS A 46 -0.25 7.80 -3.06
C HIS A 46 0.34 9.20 -3.23
N GLY A 47 -0.50 10.25 -3.29
CA GLY A 47 -0.08 11.61 -3.59
C GLY A 47 1.18 12.09 -2.85
N PRO A 48 1.29 11.99 -1.51
CA PRO A 48 2.45 12.46 -0.78
C PRO A 48 3.75 11.71 -1.10
N VAL A 49 3.65 10.41 -1.37
CA VAL A 49 4.81 9.55 -1.65
C VAL A 49 5.21 9.66 -3.12
N PHE A 50 4.25 9.94 -3.99
CA PHE A 50 4.43 9.98 -5.44
C PHE A 50 5.51 10.97 -5.87
N THR A 51 5.43 12.22 -5.41
CA THR A 51 6.39 13.27 -5.78
C THR A 51 7.80 12.92 -5.35
N ILE A 52 7.98 12.46 -4.10
CA ILE A 52 9.27 12.06 -3.57
C ILE A 52 9.84 10.90 -4.39
N LEU A 53 9.02 9.91 -4.69
CA LEU A 53 9.44 8.72 -5.42
C LEU A 53 9.83 9.05 -6.87
N ILE A 54 9.11 9.94 -7.55
CA ILE A 54 9.48 10.43 -8.89
C ILE A 54 10.82 11.14 -8.86
N VAL A 55 11.07 12.02 -7.87
CA VAL A 55 12.35 12.71 -7.73
C VAL A 55 13.50 11.70 -7.58
N PHE A 56 13.35 10.69 -6.72
CA PHE A 56 14.37 9.66 -6.55
C PHE A 56 14.57 8.81 -7.81
N ILE A 57 13.51 8.46 -8.53
CA ILE A 57 13.58 7.72 -9.80
C ILE A 57 14.38 8.52 -10.84
N VAL A 58 14.06 9.81 -11.00
CA VAL A 58 14.77 10.68 -11.95
C VAL A 58 16.24 10.84 -11.53
N LEU A 59 16.51 11.08 -10.25
CA LEU A 59 17.87 11.21 -9.74
C LEU A 59 18.67 9.93 -10.00
N SER A 60 18.13 8.76 -9.66
CA SER A 60 18.79 7.47 -9.92
C SER A 60 18.99 7.21 -11.41
N ALA A 61 18.03 7.58 -12.26
CA ALA A 61 18.17 7.43 -13.72
C ALA A 61 19.31 8.30 -14.30
N VAL A 62 19.58 9.45 -13.69
CA VAL A 62 20.70 10.33 -14.05
C VAL A 62 22.01 9.85 -13.43
N GLU A 63 21.97 9.38 -12.19
CA GLU A 63 23.17 8.93 -11.45
C GLU A 63 23.79 7.67 -12.08
N ILE A 64 22.99 6.72 -12.54
CA ILE A 64 23.47 5.45 -13.12
C ILE A 64 24.47 5.70 -14.27
N PRO A 65 24.15 6.47 -15.33
CA PRO A 65 25.10 6.73 -16.42
C PRO A 65 26.30 7.56 -15.97
N ILE A 66 26.16 8.47 -15.00
CA ILE A 66 27.27 9.24 -14.45
C ILE A 66 28.26 8.32 -13.75
N ILE A 67 27.77 7.44 -12.87
CA ILE A 67 28.62 6.47 -12.17
C ILE A 67 29.25 5.51 -13.18
N ASP A 68 28.50 5.02 -14.17
CA ASP A 68 29.03 4.14 -15.23
C ASP A 68 30.19 4.79 -15.96
N LEU A 69 30.10 6.09 -16.25
CA LEU A 69 31.18 6.85 -16.91
C LEU A 69 32.41 7.01 -16.00
N ILE A 70 32.20 7.29 -14.71
CA ILE A 70 33.28 7.45 -13.72
C ILE A 70 34.05 6.14 -13.55
N VAL A 71 33.35 5.01 -13.43
CA VAL A 71 33.95 3.70 -13.18
C VAL A 71 34.32 2.95 -14.47
N TYR A 72 34.18 3.59 -15.64
CA TYR A 72 34.41 3.01 -16.94
C TYR A 72 35.79 2.28 -17.06
N PRO A 73 36.92 2.83 -16.51
CA PRO A 73 38.22 2.19 -16.60
C PRO A 73 38.34 0.89 -15.80
N TRP A 74 37.40 0.60 -14.90
CA TRP A 74 37.45 -0.56 -14.00
C TRP A 74 36.28 -1.52 -14.23
N PRO A 75 36.36 -2.46 -15.20
CA PRO A 75 35.22 -3.34 -15.55
C PRO A 75 34.68 -4.14 -14.38
N TRP A 76 35.51 -4.55 -13.44
CA TRP A 76 35.16 -5.32 -12.25
C TRP A 76 34.28 -4.52 -11.27
N VAL A 77 34.41 -3.22 -11.22
CA VAL A 77 33.59 -2.31 -10.43
C VAL A 77 32.36 -1.88 -11.23
N ARG A 78 32.55 -1.56 -12.51
CA ARG A 78 31.54 -1.05 -13.43
C ARG A 78 30.34 -1.99 -13.54
N ILE A 79 30.58 -3.28 -13.84
CA ILE A 79 29.50 -4.24 -14.10
C ILE A 79 28.62 -4.45 -12.86
N PRO A 80 29.13 -4.71 -11.65
CA PRO A 80 28.32 -4.80 -10.45
C PRO A 80 27.54 -3.54 -10.13
N PHE A 81 28.15 -2.35 -10.25
CA PHE A 81 27.48 -1.08 -9.98
C PHE A 81 26.35 -0.80 -10.97
N LEU A 82 26.57 -1.05 -12.26
CA LEU A 82 25.55 -0.89 -13.28
C LEU A 82 24.38 -1.86 -13.04
N ALA A 83 24.65 -3.12 -12.73
CA ALA A 83 23.65 -4.13 -12.43
C ALA A 83 22.83 -3.73 -11.19
N LEU A 84 23.49 -3.26 -10.12
CA LEU A 84 22.84 -2.83 -8.90
C LEU A 84 21.97 -1.57 -9.12
N GLY A 85 22.49 -0.60 -9.89
CA GLY A 85 21.77 0.63 -10.22
C GLY A 85 20.50 0.34 -11.03
N ILE A 86 20.59 -0.46 -12.08
CA ILE A 86 19.44 -0.87 -12.90
C ILE A 86 18.43 -1.64 -12.07
N TRP A 87 18.89 -2.58 -11.23
CA TRP A 87 18.02 -3.35 -10.35
C TRP A 87 17.29 -2.45 -9.34
N GLY A 88 18.00 -1.52 -8.69
CA GLY A 88 17.43 -0.55 -7.77
C GLY A 88 16.39 0.34 -8.43
N LEU A 89 16.69 0.88 -9.62
CA LEU A 89 15.76 1.69 -10.40
C LEU A 89 14.51 0.91 -10.79
N THR A 90 14.66 -0.35 -11.22
CA THR A 90 13.55 -1.25 -11.54
C THR A 90 12.66 -1.49 -10.31
N TRP A 91 13.28 -1.64 -9.15
CA TRP A 91 12.56 -1.79 -7.87
C TRP A 91 11.74 -0.56 -7.50
N MET A 92 12.32 0.64 -7.66
CA MET A 92 11.62 1.90 -7.41
C MET A 92 10.43 2.09 -8.37
N LEU A 93 10.61 1.78 -9.66
CA LEU A 93 9.53 1.79 -10.65
C LEU A 93 8.44 0.78 -10.31
N GLY A 94 8.79 -0.44 -9.95
CA GLY A 94 7.82 -1.45 -9.54
C GLY A 94 7.04 -1.07 -8.28
N PHE A 95 7.70 -0.40 -7.33
CA PHE A 95 7.06 0.14 -6.14
C PHE A 95 6.06 1.25 -6.50
N LEU A 96 6.47 2.20 -7.35
CA LEU A 96 5.60 3.26 -7.88
C LEU A 96 4.35 2.67 -8.57
N PHE A 97 4.56 1.72 -9.47
CA PHE A 97 3.45 1.08 -10.19
C PHE A 97 2.58 0.21 -9.28
N GLY A 98 3.14 -0.30 -8.18
CA GLY A 98 2.40 -0.97 -7.13
C GLY A 98 1.31 -0.07 -6.52
N PHE A 99 1.62 1.18 -6.25
CA PHE A 99 0.65 2.17 -5.79
C PHE A 99 -0.37 2.55 -6.87
N LEU A 100 0.09 2.82 -8.08
CA LEU A 100 -0.76 3.26 -9.20
C LEU A 100 -1.77 2.18 -9.64
N THR A 101 -1.38 0.91 -9.58
CA THR A 101 -2.23 -0.19 -10.05
C THR A 101 -3.16 -0.77 -8.98
N ARG A 102 -3.05 -0.31 -7.72
CA ARG A 102 -3.82 -0.82 -6.57
C ARG A 102 -4.42 0.31 -5.74
N PRO A 103 -5.28 1.16 -6.33
CA PRO A 103 -5.99 2.19 -5.57
C PRO A 103 -6.94 1.55 -4.56
N HIS A 104 -7.41 2.33 -3.58
CA HIS A 104 -8.62 1.98 -2.86
C HIS A 104 -9.78 1.88 -3.85
N SER A 105 -10.77 1.10 -3.54
CA SER A 105 -11.97 1.03 -4.39
C SER A 105 -13.24 1.02 -3.55
N VAL A 106 -14.20 1.81 -4.00
CA VAL A 106 -15.55 1.89 -3.47
C VAL A 106 -16.47 1.33 -4.54
N GLY A 107 -17.16 0.24 -4.26
CA GLY A 107 -17.97 -0.45 -5.25
C GLY A 107 -19.23 -1.08 -4.66
N PRO A 108 -20.06 -1.72 -5.50
CA PRO A 108 -21.34 -2.29 -5.05
C PRO A 108 -21.17 -3.34 -3.95
N ASP A 109 -20.07 -4.09 -3.96
CA ASP A 109 -19.81 -5.17 -2.99
C ASP A 109 -19.20 -4.68 -1.67
N GLY A 110 -18.83 -3.39 -1.55
CA GLY A 110 -18.18 -2.83 -0.37
C GLY A 110 -16.95 -1.99 -0.67
N LEU A 111 -16.20 -1.72 0.39
CA LEU A 111 -14.94 -0.99 0.37
C LEU A 111 -13.76 -1.95 0.25
N ARG A 112 -12.75 -1.58 -0.51
CA ARG A 112 -11.45 -2.27 -0.54
C ARG A 112 -10.36 -1.28 -0.18
N ILE A 113 -9.86 -1.40 1.02
CA ILE A 113 -8.76 -0.58 1.54
C ILE A 113 -7.46 -1.32 1.29
N ARG A 114 -6.52 -0.68 0.61
CA ARG A 114 -5.27 -1.29 0.17
C ARG A 114 -4.07 -0.48 0.62
N GLN A 115 -2.98 -1.18 0.87
CA GLN A 115 -1.67 -0.57 1.09
C GLN A 115 -0.61 -1.35 0.31
N GLY A 116 -0.21 -0.80 -0.83
CA GLY A 116 0.75 -1.44 -1.72
C GLY A 116 0.33 -2.85 -2.14
N ALA A 117 1.29 -3.77 -2.04
CA ALA A 117 1.08 -5.19 -2.35
C ALA A 117 0.67 -6.03 -1.13
N ASP A 118 0.89 -5.51 0.07
CA ASP A 118 0.95 -6.29 1.32
C ASP A 118 -0.39 -6.38 2.05
N LEU A 119 -1.25 -5.38 1.90
CA LEU A 119 -2.50 -5.32 2.63
C LEU A 119 -3.68 -5.04 1.68
N GLU A 120 -4.69 -5.87 1.77
CA GLU A 120 -6.01 -5.65 1.19
C GLU A 120 -7.07 -6.03 2.22
N VAL A 121 -7.88 -5.05 2.61
CA VAL A 121 -9.02 -5.24 3.51
C VAL A 121 -10.30 -5.01 2.72
N VAL A 122 -11.15 -6.02 2.68
CA VAL A 122 -12.47 -5.94 2.05
C VAL A 122 -13.50 -5.74 3.15
N VAL A 123 -14.24 -4.64 3.11
CA VAL A 123 -15.27 -4.29 4.08
C VAL A 123 -16.62 -4.27 3.37
N PRO A 124 -17.51 -5.24 3.62
CA PRO A 124 -18.84 -5.25 3.04
C PRO A 124 -19.68 -4.09 3.63
N TRP A 125 -20.60 -3.55 2.84
CA TRP A 125 -21.43 -2.42 3.28
C TRP A 125 -22.23 -2.72 4.56
N ALA A 126 -22.70 -3.95 4.72
CA ALA A 126 -23.42 -4.39 5.92
C ALA A 126 -22.60 -4.30 7.22
N ALA A 127 -21.27 -4.19 7.12
CA ALA A 127 -20.38 -4.04 8.28
C ALA A 127 -19.99 -2.58 8.54
N VAL A 128 -20.39 -1.63 7.69
CA VAL A 128 -20.00 -0.21 7.80
C VAL A 128 -21.05 0.55 8.60
N GLU A 129 -20.71 1.00 9.79
CA GLU A 129 -21.54 1.87 10.62
C GLU A 129 -21.48 3.32 10.11
N ALA A 130 -20.27 3.85 9.93
CA ALA A 130 -20.07 5.23 9.50
C ALA A 130 -18.73 5.44 8.80
N ILE A 131 -18.70 6.40 7.88
CA ILE A 131 -17.46 6.88 7.26
C ILE A 131 -17.38 8.38 7.50
N ARG A 132 -16.25 8.84 8.07
CA ARG A 132 -16.03 10.25 8.41
C ARG A 132 -14.66 10.72 7.92
N MET A 133 -14.58 11.99 7.54
CA MET A 133 -13.28 12.64 7.35
C MET A 133 -12.71 13.02 8.71
N ARG A 134 -11.57 12.43 9.04
CA ARG A 134 -10.83 12.74 10.26
C ARG A 134 -9.35 12.56 10.04
N THR A 135 -8.64 13.66 9.96
CA THR A 135 -7.19 13.66 9.80
C THR A 135 -6.50 13.31 11.11
N GLU A 136 -5.55 12.40 11.04
CA GLU A 136 -4.64 12.06 12.12
C GLU A 136 -3.24 11.88 11.55
N THR A 137 -2.29 12.57 12.17
CA THR A 137 -0.86 12.47 11.85
C THR A 137 -0.14 11.80 13.01
N ALA A 138 0.63 10.75 12.73
CA ALA A 138 1.45 10.08 13.73
C ALA A 138 2.64 9.40 13.07
N GLU A 139 3.83 9.65 13.59
CA GLU A 139 5.05 8.96 13.18
C GLU A 139 5.01 7.52 13.67
N ALA A 140 4.52 6.63 12.81
CA ALA A 140 4.44 5.22 13.11
C ALA A 140 4.50 4.38 11.83
N ARG A 141 5.03 3.15 11.97
CA ARG A 141 5.01 2.18 10.87
C ARG A 141 3.57 1.89 10.45
N SER A 142 3.35 1.66 9.16
CA SER A 142 2.07 1.28 8.59
C SER A 142 2.20 -0.10 7.94
N PRO A 143 1.21 -1.00 8.07
CA PRO A 143 0.01 -0.86 8.90
C PRO A 143 0.32 -0.96 10.40
N LYS A 144 -0.45 -0.26 11.26
CA LYS A 144 -0.34 -0.31 12.71
C LYS A 144 -1.70 -0.65 13.33
N LEU A 145 -1.66 -1.42 14.39
CA LEU A 145 -2.83 -1.71 15.22
C LEU A 145 -2.72 -0.93 16.53
N THR A 146 -3.82 -0.35 16.95
CA THR A 146 -4.01 0.26 18.28
C THR A 146 -5.25 -0.33 18.91
N GLU A 147 -5.51 -0.02 20.17
CA GLU A 147 -6.75 -0.41 20.84
C GLU A 147 -7.98 0.11 20.10
N GLY A 148 -8.97 -0.74 19.91
CA GLY A 148 -10.22 -0.42 19.22
C GLY A 148 -11.24 0.23 20.16
N ARG A 149 -12.44 0.50 19.64
CA ARG A 149 -13.60 1.00 20.41
C ARG A 149 -14.18 -0.10 21.30
N THR A 150 -14.17 -1.33 20.79
CA THR A 150 -14.74 -2.50 21.46
C THR A 150 -13.65 -3.30 22.17
N PRO A 151 -13.85 -3.78 23.41
CA PRO A 151 -12.89 -4.65 24.08
C PRO A 151 -12.51 -5.86 23.23
N GLY A 152 -11.20 -6.11 23.05
CA GLY A 152 -10.70 -7.21 22.24
C GLY A 152 -10.69 -6.98 20.74
N ALA A 153 -11.10 -5.81 20.27
CA ALA A 153 -10.92 -5.36 18.89
C ALA A 153 -9.81 -4.32 18.79
N ALA A 154 -9.36 -4.06 17.56
CA ALA A 154 -8.30 -3.10 17.26
C ALA A 154 -8.74 -2.06 16.24
N THR A 155 -8.13 -0.89 16.29
CA THR A 155 -8.15 0.09 15.20
C THR A 155 -6.99 -0.19 14.25
N LEU A 156 -7.29 -0.40 12.99
CA LEU A 156 -6.31 -0.59 11.93
C LEU A 156 -5.95 0.76 11.28
N HIS A 157 -4.70 1.16 11.41
CA HIS A 157 -4.19 2.38 10.77
C HIS A 157 -3.40 2.03 9.50
N VAL A 158 -3.93 2.44 8.36
CA VAL A 158 -3.33 2.35 7.03
C VAL A 158 -2.85 3.74 6.62
N ARG A 159 -1.68 4.13 7.15
CA ARG A 159 -1.09 5.46 6.93
C ARG A 159 -0.30 5.53 5.64
N VAL A 160 -0.31 6.70 5.01
CA VAL A 160 0.63 7.06 3.94
C VAL A 160 1.25 8.39 4.32
N ALA A 161 2.58 8.49 4.29
CA ALA A 161 3.33 9.65 4.76
C ALA A 161 2.92 10.10 6.19
N ASN A 162 2.79 9.14 7.11
CA ASN A 162 2.42 9.34 8.51
C ASN A 162 1.00 9.89 8.76
N GLU A 163 0.14 9.90 7.73
CA GLU A 163 -1.19 10.50 7.81
C GLU A 163 -2.30 9.52 7.44
N THR A 164 -3.45 9.66 8.10
CA THR A 164 -4.76 9.15 7.69
C THR A 164 -5.74 10.30 7.65
N ASN A 165 -6.73 10.28 6.75
CA ASN A 165 -7.74 11.35 6.65
C ASN A 165 -9.17 10.81 6.56
N LEU A 166 -9.33 9.50 6.54
CA LEU A 166 -10.60 8.80 6.59
C LEU A 166 -10.67 7.90 7.82
N LEU A 167 -11.83 7.91 8.47
CA LEU A 167 -12.22 7.04 9.58
C LEU A 167 -13.41 6.22 9.13
N ILE A 168 -13.27 4.91 9.13
CA ILE A 168 -14.33 3.94 8.82
C ILE A 168 -14.63 3.19 10.11
N GLU A 169 -15.81 3.36 10.65
CA GLU A 169 -16.32 2.69 11.84
C GLU A 169 -17.16 1.50 11.41
N LEU A 170 -16.94 0.37 12.06
CA LEU A 170 -17.68 -0.87 11.78
C LEU A 170 -18.75 -1.10 12.86
N ASP A 171 -19.89 -1.60 12.43
CA ASP A 171 -21.01 -1.94 13.33
C ASP A 171 -20.59 -3.06 14.29
N GLU A 172 -19.98 -4.12 13.75
CA GLU A 172 -19.40 -5.20 14.54
C GLU A 172 -17.92 -5.43 14.15
N PRO A 173 -17.07 -5.84 15.14
CA PRO A 173 -15.69 -6.16 14.86
C PRO A 173 -15.56 -7.30 13.84
N MET A 174 -14.89 -7.06 12.72
CA MET A 174 -14.61 -8.04 11.69
C MET A 174 -13.17 -8.58 11.75
N THR A 175 -12.97 -9.81 11.30
CA THR A 175 -11.63 -10.40 11.21
C THR A 175 -10.92 -9.95 9.94
N VAL A 176 -9.77 -9.32 10.11
CA VAL A 176 -8.91 -8.86 9.01
C VAL A 176 -7.64 -9.70 8.97
N ARG A 177 -7.31 -10.20 7.77
CA ARG A 177 -6.06 -10.93 7.56
C ARG A 177 -4.90 -9.97 7.39
N MET A 178 -3.96 -10.04 8.32
CA MET A 178 -2.72 -9.26 8.32
C MET A 178 -1.52 -10.16 7.95
N PRO A 179 -0.38 -9.60 7.54
CA PRO A 179 0.82 -10.41 7.24
C PRO A 179 1.32 -11.29 8.40
N ARG A 180 0.97 -10.96 9.64
CA ARG A 180 1.37 -11.68 10.85
C ARG A 180 0.26 -12.49 11.53
N GLY A 181 -0.88 -12.66 10.88
CA GLY A 181 -2.04 -13.39 11.42
C GLY A 181 -3.35 -12.64 11.23
N GLU A 182 -4.38 -13.13 11.87
CA GLU A 182 -5.72 -12.52 11.82
C GLU A 182 -5.95 -11.66 13.06
N VAL A 183 -6.62 -10.51 12.87
CA VAL A 183 -6.90 -9.56 13.94
C VAL A 183 -8.35 -9.10 13.81
N ARG A 184 -9.06 -8.99 14.93
CA ARG A 184 -10.40 -8.39 14.97
C ARG A 184 -10.27 -6.88 14.98
N VAL A 185 -10.97 -6.23 14.05
CA VAL A 185 -10.89 -4.77 13.81
C VAL A 185 -12.30 -4.21 13.83
N ASP A 186 -12.53 -3.15 14.59
CA ASP A 186 -13.79 -2.40 14.66
C ASP A 186 -13.69 -1.00 14.03
N THR A 187 -12.49 -0.56 13.72
CA THR A 187 -12.23 0.75 13.15
C THR A 187 -11.07 0.67 12.17
N ILE A 188 -11.24 1.28 10.99
CA ILE A 188 -10.19 1.37 9.97
C ILE A 188 -9.93 2.84 9.71
N ARG A 189 -8.67 3.25 9.82
CA ARG A 189 -8.20 4.56 9.43
C ARG A 189 -7.31 4.43 8.21
N CYS A 190 -7.65 5.11 7.14
CA CYS A 190 -6.86 5.11 5.92
C CYS A 190 -6.66 6.52 5.36
N ARG A 191 -5.78 6.63 4.38
CA ARG A 191 -5.57 7.86 3.66
C ARG A 191 -6.14 7.74 2.24
N ALA A 192 -6.87 8.74 1.80
CA ALA A 192 -7.25 8.96 0.42
C ALA A 192 -6.70 10.30 -0.06
N ASP A 193 -6.28 10.42 -1.31
CA ASP A 193 -5.84 11.69 -1.89
C ASP A 193 -7.02 12.65 -2.05
N ASP A 194 -8.19 12.11 -2.37
CA ASP A 194 -9.47 12.83 -2.34
C ASP A 194 -10.47 12.12 -1.39
N PRO A 195 -10.51 12.52 -0.11
CA PRO A 195 -11.42 11.95 0.86
C PRO A 195 -12.90 12.32 0.59
N ARG A 196 -13.17 13.43 -0.11
CA ARG A 196 -14.53 13.81 -0.50
C ARG A 196 -15.06 12.89 -1.58
N ALA A 197 -14.28 12.64 -2.63
CA ALA A 197 -14.64 11.67 -3.66
C ALA A 197 -14.87 10.26 -3.09
N PHE A 198 -14.10 9.86 -2.06
CA PHE A 198 -14.35 8.61 -1.34
C PHE A 198 -15.71 8.59 -0.66
N LEU A 199 -16.07 9.65 0.06
CA LEU A 199 -17.37 9.77 0.73
C LEU A 199 -18.52 9.82 -0.27
N ASP A 200 -18.39 10.62 -1.34
CA ASP A 200 -19.41 10.75 -2.36
C ASP A 200 -19.70 9.42 -3.07
N ALA A 201 -18.64 8.65 -3.37
CA ALA A 201 -18.78 7.30 -3.90
C ALA A 201 -19.41 6.31 -2.90
N SER A 202 -19.25 6.53 -1.59
CA SER A 202 -19.77 5.67 -0.54
C SER A 202 -21.24 5.97 -0.19
N ARG A 203 -21.69 7.22 -0.35
CA ARG A 203 -23.05 7.67 0.03
C ARG A 203 -24.19 6.81 -0.52
N PRO A 204 -24.20 6.39 -1.80
CA PRO A 204 -25.30 5.59 -2.31
C PRO A 204 -25.47 4.24 -1.63
N HIS A 205 -24.44 3.76 -0.95
CA HIS A 205 -24.39 2.46 -0.30
C HIS A 205 -24.59 2.53 1.23
N LEU A 206 -24.52 3.74 1.81
CA LEU A 206 -24.70 4.01 3.24
C LEU A 206 -26.14 4.52 3.55
N VAL A 207 -27.12 4.25 2.69
CA VAL A 207 -28.50 4.68 2.92
C VAL A 207 -29.02 3.95 4.16
N PRO A 208 -29.55 4.69 5.17
CA PRO A 208 -30.23 4.04 6.29
C PRO A 208 -31.45 3.28 5.80
N ALA A 209 -31.58 2.06 6.27
CA ALA A 209 -32.79 1.25 6.11
C ALA A 209 -33.96 1.91 6.84
#